data_7732c66346a35ac373ccade816fda404
#
_entry.id   7732c66346a35ac373ccade816fda404
#
_cell.length_a   1.000
_cell.length_b   1.000
_cell.length_c   1.000
_cell.angle_alpha   90.00
_cell.angle_beta   90.00
_cell.angle_gamma   90.00
#
_symmetry.space_group_name_H-M   'P 1'
#
loop_
_entity.id
_entity.type
_entity.pdbx_description
1 polymer ?
#
loop_
_entity_poly.entity_id
_entity_poly.type
_entity_poly.pdbx_seq_one_letter_code
_entity_poly.pdbx_strand_id
1 'polypeptide(L)'
;MGKKKLFTYRQTDSAHLKCTLNLSELYPVGSERQQFKKKLKPFLASDSYNEKVYQQTDSELKFVSEQLVPSKKDNRPPLLLVFGNPASHSVIEGMFFSPHKDGKENRFWKHLLPHAGIVDLTFDENLSTKERNKRRMKRMTELDYESSFRVGLCVYFSMPSSAGGPWSGVAGIHKLLGTRALKGLERFERDRILHIAKSFLTGRGIVVTFQRNAWEGLRSDADPAYSIESARKGKLKGKLKGMPKIPLYGVPPTRLIGPCREILKKWTTSSV
;
A
#
# COMPACT_ATOMS: atom_id res chain seq x y z
N MET A 1 -2.38 -29.91 -18.09
CA MET A 1 -1.53 -28.82 -17.57
C MET A 1 -2.41 -27.82 -16.81
N GLY A 2 -2.19 -27.66 -15.48
CA GLY A 2 -2.95 -26.69 -14.68
C GLY A 2 -2.66 -25.27 -15.16
N LYS A 3 -3.68 -24.42 -15.28
CA LYS A 3 -3.51 -22.99 -15.59
C LYS A 3 -2.60 -22.35 -14.55
N LYS A 4 -1.46 -21.80 -14.97
CA LYS A 4 -0.61 -20.99 -14.10
C LYS A 4 -1.38 -19.76 -13.62
N LYS A 5 -1.32 -19.44 -12.34
CA LYS A 5 -1.96 -18.23 -11.82
C LYS A 5 -1.26 -17.00 -12.37
N LEU A 6 -2.03 -15.99 -12.77
CA LEU A 6 -1.52 -14.71 -13.29
C LEU A 6 -0.66 -13.99 -12.23
N PHE A 7 -1.08 -14.00 -10.98
CA PHE A 7 -0.40 -13.34 -9.88
C PHE A 7 -0.39 -14.23 -8.64
N THR A 8 0.77 -14.32 -7.99
CA THR A 8 0.93 -15.02 -6.72
C THR A 8 1.74 -14.15 -5.76
N TYR A 9 1.48 -14.30 -4.47
CA TYR A 9 2.22 -13.61 -3.43
C TYR A 9 2.40 -14.51 -2.21
N ARG A 10 3.47 -14.25 -1.46
CA ARG A 10 3.76 -14.91 -0.19
C ARG A 10 4.37 -13.89 0.76
N GLN A 11 3.86 -13.80 1.97
CA GLN A 11 4.50 -13.05 3.04
C GLN A 11 5.80 -13.74 3.45
N THR A 12 6.89 -12.99 3.53
CA THR A 12 8.21 -13.54 3.88
C THR A 12 8.60 -13.25 5.31
N ASP A 13 8.14 -12.10 5.80
CA ASP A 13 8.33 -11.64 7.18
C ASP A 13 7.19 -10.68 7.55
N SER A 14 7.35 -9.96 8.65
CA SER A 14 6.30 -9.06 9.17
C SER A 14 5.99 -7.84 8.27
N ALA A 15 6.85 -7.51 7.31
CA ALA A 15 6.74 -6.28 6.52
C ALA A 15 6.81 -6.49 5.00
N HIS A 16 7.23 -7.67 4.51
CA HIS A 16 7.50 -7.89 3.09
C HIS A 16 6.65 -8.99 2.47
N LEU A 17 6.31 -8.75 1.20
CA LEU A 17 5.71 -9.74 0.31
C LEU A 17 6.68 -10.07 -0.82
N LYS A 18 6.88 -11.35 -1.11
CA LYS A 18 7.41 -11.78 -2.42
C LYS A 18 6.26 -12.00 -3.36
N CYS A 19 6.29 -11.32 -4.49
CA CYS A 19 5.25 -11.35 -5.52
C CYS A 19 5.83 -11.91 -6.81
N THR A 20 5.00 -12.66 -7.56
CA THR A 20 5.34 -13.17 -8.88
C THR A 20 4.19 -12.88 -9.83
N LEU A 21 4.48 -12.20 -10.92
CA LEU A 21 3.55 -11.91 -12.01
C LEU A 21 3.92 -12.78 -13.21
N ASN A 22 2.99 -13.60 -13.68
CA ASN A 22 3.19 -14.43 -14.85
C ASN A 22 2.95 -13.60 -16.12
N LEU A 23 4.02 -13.29 -16.84
CA LEU A 23 3.98 -12.44 -18.02
C LEU A 23 3.28 -13.13 -19.21
N SER A 24 3.26 -14.45 -19.26
CA SER A 24 2.58 -15.18 -20.33
C SER A 24 1.06 -15.15 -20.15
N GLU A 25 0.58 -15.17 -18.91
CA GLU A 25 -0.84 -15.02 -18.59
C GLU A 25 -1.29 -13.55 -18.72
N LEU A 26 -0.43 -12.61 -18.32
CA LEU A 26 -0.73 -11.17 -18.39
C LEU A 26 -0.74 -10.65 -19.83
N TYR A 27 0.18 -11.16 -20.66
CA TYR A 27 0.38 -10.81 -22.06
C TYR A 27 0.40 -12.09 -22.90
N PRO A 28 -0.74 -12.67 -23.25
CA PRO A 28 -0.80 -13.89 -24.04
C PRO A 28 -0.20 -13.72 -25.43
N VAL A 29 -0.24 -12.51 -25.99
CA VAL A 29 0.34 -12.18 -27.30
C VAL A 29 1.82 -11.85 -27.16
N GLY A 30 2.68 -12.46 -27.98
CA GLY A 30 4.14 -12.28 -27.93
C GLY A 30 4.60 -10.84 -28.15
N SER A 31 3.94 -10.10 -29.04
CA SER A 31 4.24 -8.68 -29.31
C SER A 31 3.96 -7.78 -28.10
N GLU A 32 2.91 -8.04 -27.32
CA GLU A 32 2.60 -7.30 -26.08
C GLU A 32 3.69 -7.54 -25.02
N ARG A 33 4.19 -8.78 -24.90
CA ARG A 33 5.31 -9.09 -23.99
C ARG A 33 6.59 -8.36 -24.38
N GLN A 34 6.88 -8.28 -25.70
CA GLN A 34 8.02 -7.51 -26.18
C GLN A 34 7.88 -6.02 -25.88
N GLN A 35 6.67 -5.46 -26.07
CA GLN A 35 6.41 -4.06 -25.70
C GLN A 35 6.57 -3.82 -24.19
N PHE A 36 6.11 -4.73 -23.35
CA PHE A 36 6.34 -4.68 -21.91
C PHE A 36 7.84 -4.69 -21.60
N LYS A 37 8.61 -5.64 -22.17
CA LYS A 37 10.07 -5.73 -21.96
C LYS A 37 10.79 -4.43 -22.37
N LYS A 38 10.38 -3.79 -23.48
CA LYS A 38 10.91 -2.49 -23.92
C LYS A 38 10.63 -1.37 -22.90
N LYS A 39 9.47 -1.37 -22.25
CA LYS A 39 9.11 -0.39 -21.21
C LYS A 39 9.76 -0.71 -19.86
N LEU A 40 9.98 -1.97 -19.55
CA LEU A 40 10.58 -2.38 -18.29
C LEU A 40 12.02 -1.87 -18.13
N LYS A 41 12.81 -1.87 -19.21
CA LYS A 41 14.19 -1.38 -19.17
C LYS A 41 14.29 0.07 -18.68
N PRO A 42 13.62 1.08 -19.29
CA PRO A 42 13.67 2.45 -18.78
C PRO A 42 12.97 2.62 -17.43
N PHE A 43 11.98 1.77 -17.09
CA PHE A 43 11.39 1.76 -15.76
C PHE A 43 12.42 1.34 -14.70
N LEU A 44 13.14 0.25 -14.92
CA LEU A 44 14.19 -0.19 -13.98
C LEU A 44 15.30 0.86 -13.85
N ALA A 45 15.77 1.42 -14.96
CA ALA A 45 16.81 2.44 -14.97
C ALA A 45 16.41 3.79 -14.36
N SER A 46 15.09 4.03 -14.14
CA SER A 46 14.61 5.30 -13.60
C SER A 46 14.94 5.51 -12.12
N ASP A 47 15.28 4.45 -11.41
CA ASP A 47 15.66 4.49 -10.00
C ASP A 47 16.51 3.25 -9.68
N SER A 48 17.68 3.41 -9.09
CA SER A 48 18.59 2.31 -8.73
C SER A 48 17.99 1.31 -7.74
N TYR A 49 16.95 1.70 -6.99
CA TYR A 49 16.20 0.80 -6.12
C TYR A 49 15.27 -0.13 -6.91
N ASN A 50 14.79 0.27 -8.09
CA ASN A 50 13.96 -0.59 -8.92
C ASN A 50 14.72 -1.87 -9.32
N GLU A 51 15.97 -1.77 -9.72
CA GLU A 51 16.79 -2.93 -10.09
C GLU A 51 16.99 -3.92 -8.93
N LYS A 52 16.99 -3.42 -7.69
CA LYS A 52 17.13 -4.26 -6.47
C LYS A 52 15.84 -4.96 -6.09
N VAL A 53 14.70 -4.38 -6.45
CA VAL A 53 13.37 -4.86 -6.08
C VAL A 53 12.84 -5.88 -7.08
N TYR A 54 13.19 -5.73 -8.37
CA TYR A 54 12.67 -6.53 -9.47
C TYR A 54 13.66 -7.55 -10.00
N GLN A 55 13.15 -8.74 -10.32
CA GLN A 55 13.89 -9.79 -11.04
C GLN A 55 13.01 -10.27 -12.19
N GLN A 56 13.50 -10.17 -13.41
CA GLN A 56 12.79 -10.61 -14.61
C GLN A 56 13.40 -11.89 -15.17
N THR A 57 12.52 -12.83 -15.54
CA THR A 57 12.80 -13.96 -16.43
C THR A 57 12.00 -13.82 -17.73
N ASP A 58 12.10 -14.76 -18.65
CA ASP A 58 11.32 -14.72 -19.88
C ASP A 58 9.82 -14.79 -19.65
N SER A 59 9.35 -15.53 -18.66
CA SER A 59 7.95 -15.77 -18.35
C SER A 59 7.42 -15.09 -17.11
N GLU A 60 8.29 -14.56 -16.23
CA GLU A 60 7.88 -14.04 -14.93
C GLU A 60 8.57 -12.73 -14.59
N LEU A 61 7.86 -11.88 -13.88
CA LEU A 61 8.40 -10.75 -13.16
C LEU A 61 8.22 -10.98 -11.66
N LYS A 62 9.33 -11.18 -10.95
CA LYS A 62 9.35 -11.31 -9.50
C LYS A 62 9.71 -9.99 -8.86
N PHE A 63 9.09 -9.68 -7.73
CA PHE A 63 9.41 -8.45 -6.99
C PHE A 63 9.08 -8.59 -5.51
N VAL A 64 9.71 -7.73 -4.71
CA VAL A 64 9.40 -7.56 -3.30
C VAL A 64 8.49 -6.36 -3.12
N SER A 65 7.54 -6.45 -2.20
CA SER A 65 6.59 -5.40 -1.85
C SER A 65 6.47 -5.23 -0.34
N GLU A 66 5.67 -4.28 0.09
CA GLU A 66 5.43 -3.95 1.50
C GLU A 66 4.04 -4.39 1.96
N GLN A 67 3.98 -4.95 3.16
CA GLN A 67 2.74 -5.22 3.90
C GLN A 67 3.08 -5.37 5.37
N LEU A 68 2.63 -4.44 6.20
CA LEU A 68 2.88 -4.44 7.64
C LEU A 68 1.56 -4.57 8.38
N VAL A 69 1.12 -5.81 8.58
CA VAL A 69 -0.11 -6.14 9.28
C VAL A 69 0.22 -7.05 10.45
N PRO A 70 0.12 -6.58 11.69
CA PRO A 70 0.47 -7.37 12.87
C PRO A 70 -0.36 -8.66 12.94
N SER A 71 0.30 -9.79 13.18
CA SER A 71 -0.36 -11.05 13.48
C SER A 71 -0.85 -11.13 14.93
N LYS A 72 -0.16 -10.42 15.84
CA LYS A 72 -0.59 -10.26 17.23
C LYS A 72 -1.94 -9.54 17.31
N LYS A 73 -2.72 -9.89 18.31
CA LYS A 73 -4.02 -9.29 18.59
C LYS A 73 -4.05 -8.77 20.02
N ASP A 74 -4.73 -7.66 20.19
CA ASP A 74 -5.08 -7.09 21.48
C ASP A 74 -6.53 -6.59 21.46
N ASN A 75 -6.96 -5.90 22.50
CA ASN A 75 -8.34 -5.41 22.61
C ASN A 75 -8.62 -4.15 21.79
N ARG A 76 -7.59 -3.51 21.21
CA ARG A 76 -7.74 -2.31 20.39
C ARG A 76 -8.50 -2.60 19.10
N PRO A 77 -9.43 -1.73 18.67
CA PRO A 77 -10.06 -1.86 17.35
C PRO A 77 -9.01 -1.77 16.24
N PRO A 78 -9.04 -2.66 15.25
CA PRO A 78 -8.09 -2.62 14.16
C PRO A 78 -8.38 -1.47 13.19
N LEU A 79 -7.31 -0.79 12.76
CA LEU A 79 -7.30 0.26 11.74
C LEU A 79 -6.39 -0.19 10.59
N LEU A 80 -6.97 -0.44 9.42
CA LEU A 80 -6.21 -0.79 8.22
C LEU A 80 -6.06 0.41 7.31
N LEU A 81 -4.83 0.87 7.10
CA LEU A 81 -4.49 1.96 6.18
C LEU A 81 -4.03 1.37 4.85
N VAL A 82 -4.72 1.72 3.76
CA VAL A 82 -4.48 1.20 2.41
C VAL A 82 -3.97 2.32 1.49
N PHE A 83 -2.72 2.21 1.07
CA PHE A 83 -2.05 3.18 0.20
C PHE A 83 -2.12 2.75 -1.27
N GLY A 84 -1.52 3.53 -2.18
CA GLY A 84 -1.49 3.23 -3.61
C GLY A 84 -0.59 2.05 -3.95
N ASN A 85 0.69 2.33 -4.08
CA ASN A 85 1.75 1.35 -4.27
C ASN A 85 3.01 1.78 -3.51
N PRO A 86 3.95 0.86 -3.20
CA PRO A 86 5.13 1.21 -2.44
C PRO A 86 6.15 1.96 -3.30
N ALA A 87 6.98 2.75 -2.65
CA ALA A 87 8.19 3.28 -3.27
C ALA A 87 9.32 2.25 -3.16
N SER A 88 10.08 2.03 -4.24
CA SER A 88 11.11 0.98 -4.29
C SER A 88 12.18 1.16 -3.21
N HIS A 89 12.56 2.41 -2.87
CA HIS A 89 13.49 2.65 -1.77
C HIS A 89 12.92 2.23 -0.41
N SER A 90 11.62 2.48 -0.15
CA SER A 90 10.98 2.07 1.11
C SER A 90 11.00 0.56 1.27
N VAL A 91 10.73 -0.19 0.19
CA VAL A 91 10.81 -1.66 0.18
C VAL A 91 12.22 -2.14 0.56
N ILE A 92 13.26 -1.55 -0.01
CA ILE A 92 14.65 -1.93 0.27
C ILE A 92 15.06 -1.54 1.70
N GLU A 93 14.59 -0.40 2.19
CA GLU A 93 14.85 0.06 3.56
C GLU A 93 13.98 -0.64 4.60
N GLY A 94 13.05 -1.49 4.17
CA GLY A 94 12.26 -2.38 5.02
C GLY A 94 11.16 -1.70 5.83
N MET A 95 10.71 -0.50 5.43
CA MET A 95 9.64 0.20 6.15
C MET A 95 8.88 1.16 5.26
N PHE A 96 7.55 1.13 5.36
CA PHE A 96 6.65 2.12 4.75
C PHE A 96 7.13 3.53 4.99
N PHE A 97 7.09 4.35 3.94
CA PHE A 97 7.48 5.76 4.04
C PHE A 97 8.85 5.98 4.67
N SER A 98 9.79 5.10 4.34
CA SER A 98 11.18 5.27 4.73
C SER A 98 11.74 6.61 4.22
N PRO A 99 12.64 7.27 4.96
CA PRO A 99 13.32 8.45 4.47
C PRO A 99 14.00 8.21 3.12
N HIS A 100 13.93 9.20 2.26
CA HIS A 100 14.67 9.20 1.00
C HIS A 100 16.16 9.53 1.25
N LYS A 101 16.92 9.77 0.19
CA LYS A 101 18.38 9.99 0.19
C LYS A 101 18.88 11.07 1.17
N ASP A 102 18.05 12.05 1.52
CA ASP A 102 18.39 13.12 2.46
C ASP A 102 18.31 12.72 3.95
N GLY A 103 17.89 11.49 4.23
CA GLY A 103 17.75 10.96 5.60
C GLY A 103 16.64 11.59 6.45
N LYS A 104 15.96 12.62 5.93
CA LYS A 104 14.87 13.29 6.67
C LYS A 104 13.69 12.39 6.87
N GLU A 105 13.13 12.47 8.08
CA GLU A 105 11.96 11.67 8.44
C GLU A 105 10.76 11.99 7.54
N ASN A 106 10.07 10.96 7.08
CA ASN A 106 8.91 11.13 6.25
C ASN A 106 7.75 11.76 7.03
N ARG A 107 7.02 12.67 6.38
CA ARG A 107 5.86 13.36 6.96
C ARG A 107 4.75 12.41 7.45
N PHE A 108 4.69 11.22 6.92
CA PHE A 108 3.77 10.19 7.38
C PHE A 108 4.01 9.86 8.86
N TRP A 109 5.25 9.58 9.23
CA TRP A 109 5.63 9.25 10.59
C TRP A 109 5.73 10.47 11.51
N LYS A 110 6.27 11.58 10.98
CA LYS A 110 6.50 12.81 11.76
C LYS A 110 5.23 13.63 12.01
N HIS A 111 4.29 13.59 11.07
CA HIS A 111 3.14 14.52 11.10
C HIS A 111 1.78 13.86 10.93
N LEU A 112 1.61 12.87 10.03
CA LEU A 112 0.29 12.36 9.75
C LEU A 112 -0.25 11.52 10.90
N LEU A 113 0.42 10.46 11.24
CA LEU A 113 -0.06 9.52 12.26
C LEU A 113 -0.12 10.15 13.66
N PRO A 114 0.92 10.89 14.14
CA PRO A 114 0.86 11.53 15.43
C PRO A 114 -0.25 12.58 15.54
N HIS A 115 -0.36 13.49 14.57
CA HIS A 115 -1.37 14.53 14.60
C HIS A 115 -2.80 14.01 14.39
N ALA A 116 -2.97 12.87 13.75
CA ALA A 116 -4.26 12.19 13.66
C ALA A 116 -4.63 11.41 14.93
N GLY A 117 -3.75 11.38 15.93
CA GLY A 117 -3.95 10.63 17.18
C GLY A 117 -3.94 9.10 16.96
N ILE A 118 -3.31 8.63 15.87
CA ILE A 118 -3.28 7.20 15.54
C ILE A 118 -2.15 6.52 16.29
N VAL A 119 -0.93 6.95 16.06
CA VAL A 119 0.26 6.43 16.73
C VAL A 119 1.42 7.42 16.56
N ASP A 120 2.26 7.55 17.57
CA ASP A 120 3.54 8.25 17.48
C ASP A 120 4.69 7.21 17.53
N LEU A 121 5.39 7.11 16.41
CA LEU A 121 6.59 6.30 16.23
C LEU A 121 7.73 7.17 15.69
N THR A 122 7.78 8.41 16.15
CA THR A 122 8.90 9.32 15.92
C THR A 122 10.09 8.89 16.76
N PHE A 123 11.27 8.90 16.18
CA PHE A 123 12.52 8.55 16.86
C PHE A 123 13.53 9.67 16.71
N ASP A 124 14.55 9.63 17.58
CA ASP A 124 15.67 10.55 17.54
C ASP A 124 16.31 10.61 16.14
N GLU A 125 16.50 11.82 15.63
CA GLU A 125 17.10 12.06 14.31
C GLU A 125 18.57 11.62 14.25
N ASN A 126 19.25 11.45 15.40
CA ASN A 126 20.62 10.92 15.47
C ASN A 126 20.70 9.42 15.13
N LEU A 127 19.59 8.69 15.19
CA LEU A 127 19.57 7.30 14.75
C LEU A 127 19.61 7.18 13.24
N SER A 128 20.35 6.20 12.73
CA SER A 128 20.35 5.91 11.30
C SER A 128 18.95 5.55 10.81
N THR A 129 18.66 5.80 9.53
CA THR A 129 17.40 5.40 8.88
C THR A 129 17.09 3.92 9.11
N LYS A 130 18.09 3.06 8.96
CA LYS A 130 17.96 1.61 9.15
C LYS A 130 17.55 1.27 10.59
N GLU A 131 18.14 1.92 11.58
CA GLU A 131 17.80 1.69 12.98
C GLU A 131 16.39 2.17 13.32
N ARG A 132 16.00 3.37 12.87
CA ARG A 132 14.64 3.90 13.03
C ARG A 132 13.61 2.96 12.42
N ASN A 133 13.84 2.49 11.20
CA ASN A 133 12.95 1.57 10.50
C ASN A 133 12.81 0.24 11.23
N LYS A 134 13.94 -0.34 11.70
CA LYS A 134 13.94 -1.58 12.48
C LYS A 134 13.13 -1.46 13.77
N ARG A 135 13.32 -0.36 14.53
CA ARG A 135 12.56 -0.09 15.77
C ARG A 135 11.08 0.09 15.49
N ARG A 136 10.74 0.85 14.44
CA ARG A 136 9.36 1.10 14.03
C ARG A 136 8.65 -0.19 13.63
N MET A 137 9.29 -1.00 12.80
CA MET A 137 8.79 -2.31 12.40
C MET A 137 8.56 -3.20 13.61
N LYS A 138 9.54 -3.31 14.51
CA LYS A 138 9.42 -4.10 15.73
C LYS A 138 8.24 -3.65 16.57
N ARG A 139 8.14 -2.36 16.90
CA ARG A 139 7.03 -1.82 17.69
C ARG A 139 5.68 -2.11 17.05
N MET A 140 5.54 -1.89 15.75
CA MET A 140 4.27 -2.14 15.06
C MET A 140 3.89 -3.63 15.06
N THR A 141 4.83 -4.53 14.83
CA THR A 141 4.56 -5.98 14.80
C THR A 141 4.29 -6.57 16.17
N GLU A 142 4.95 -6.04 17.21
CA GLU A 142 4.79 -6.46 18.59
C GLU A 142 3.65 -5.75 19.32
N LEU A 143 3.03 -4.74 18.67
CA LEU A 143 2.00 -3.87 19.24
C LEU A 143 2.51 -3.04 20.44
N ASP A 144 3.82 -2.80 20.49
CA ASP A 144 4.51 -2.03 21.53
C ASP A 144 4.48 -0.52 21.20
N TYR A 145 3.28 0.05 21.22
CA TYR A 145 3.05 1.48 21.04
C TYR A 145 1.71 1.90 21.67
N GLU A 146 1.66 3.15 22.12
CA GLU A 146 0.43 3.78 22.57
C GLU A 146 -0.44 4.18 21.39
N SER A 147 -1.69 3.74 21.39
CA SER A 147 -2.69 4.05 20.38
C SER A 147 -4.06 3.54 20.83
N SER A 148 -5.12 4.21 20.41
CA SER A 148 -6.48 3.67 20.50
C SER A 148 -6.74 2.55 19.45
N PHE A 149 -5.79 2.30 18.55
CA PHE A 149 -5.95 1.35 17.45
C PHE A 149 -4.81 0.34 17.37
N ARG A 150 -5.15 -0.86 16.91
CA ARG A 150 -4.20 -1.79 16.33
C ARG A 150 -4.03 -1.48 14.85
N VAL A 151 -2.89 -0.92 14.47
CA VAL A 151 -2.66 -0.35 13.14
C VAL A 151 -2.03 -1.37 12.19
N GLY A 152 -2.62 -1.52 11.00
CA GLY A 152 -2.05 -2.26 9.87
C GLY A 152 -1.84 -1.35 8.67
N LEU A 153 -0.75 -1.56 7.94
CA LEU A 153 -0.41 -0.83 6.72
C LEU A 153 -0.32 -1.78 5.54
N CYS A 154 -0.96 -1.46 4.44
CA CYS A 154 -0.80 -2.20 3.19
C CYS A 154 -0.92 -1.29 1.97
N VAL A 155 -0.45 -1.79 0.83
CA VAL A 155 -0.54 -1.13 -0.46
C VAL A 155 -1.59 -1.81 -1.31
N TYR A 156 -2.38 -1.03 -2.05
CA TYR A 156 -3.40 -1.59 -2.94
C TYR A 156 -2.76 -2.30 -4.15
N PHE A 157 -1.82 -1.67 -4.83
CA PHE A 157 -0.97 -2.33 -5.81
C PHE A 157 0.37 -2.72 -5.17
N SER A 158 0.71 -3.99 -5.25
CA SER A 158 1.95 -4.49 -4.66
C SER A 158 3.21 -4.14 -5.45
N MET A 159 3.09 -3.74 -6.72
CA MET A 159 4.24 -3.38 -7.56
C MET A 159 4.89 -2.06 -7.10
N PRO A 160 6.17 -2.07 -6.68
CA PRO A 160 6.89 -0.85 -6.33
C PRO A 160 7.18 0.03 -7.54
N SER A 161 7.44 1.31 -7.28
CA SER A 161 7.85 2.27 -8.30
C SER A 161 8.80 3.31 -7.72
N SER A 162 9.43 4.09 -8.59
CA SER A 162 10.25 5.23 -8.16
C SER A 162 9.44 6.21 -7.30
N ALA A 163 10.09 6.86 -6.34
CA ALA A 163 9.45 7.86 -5.47
C ALA A 163 9.06 9.15 -6.20
N GLY A 164 9.66 9.42 -7.37
CA GLY A 164 9.41 10.58 -8.20
C GLY A 164 9.63 10.31 -9.69
N GLY A 165 9.40 11.33 -10.51
CA GLY A 165 9.60 11.25 -11.96
C GLY A 165 8.44 10.55 -12.70
N PRO A 166 8.65 10.29 -13.99
CA PRO A 166 7.59 9.82 -14.90
C PRO A 166 7.14 8.37 -14.67
N TRP A 167 7.85 7.64 -13.82
CA TRP A 167 7.56 6.25 -13.46
C TRP A 167 7.10 6.10 -12.01
N SER A 168 6.71 7.18 -11.35
CA SER A 168 6.31 7.13 -9.96
C SER A 168 4.83 6.80 -9.75
N GLY A 169 4.54 6.16 -8.62
CA GLY A 169 3.20 5.88 -8.17
C GLY A 169 2.42 4.92 -9.07
N VAL A 170 1.12 4.81 -8.84
CA VAL A 170 0.22 3.97 -9.64
C VAL A 170 0.22 4.38 -11.12
N ALA A 171 0.44 5.67 -11.43
CA ALA A 171 0.55 6.13 -12.81
C ALA A 171 1.78 5.54 -13.52
N GLY A 172 2.91 5.42 -12.83
CA GLY A 172 4.10 4.76 -13.36
C GLY A 172 3.87 3.27 -13.63
N ILE A 173 3.19 2.57 -12.72
CA ILE A 173 2.80 1.18 -12.91
C ILE A 173 1.82 1.03 -14.10
N HIS A 174 0.85 1.93 -14.22
CA HIS A 174 -0.07 1.94 -15.38
C HIS A 174 0.69 2.15 -16.71
N LYS A 175 1.64 3.10 -16.74
CA LYS A 175 2.49 3.33 -17.92
C LYS A 175 3.31 2.09 -18.29
N LEU A 176 3.83 1.37 -17.28
CA LEU A 176 4.59 0.13 -17.49
C LEU A 176 3.71 -0.99 -18.03
N LEU A 177 2.62 -1.29 -17.35
CA LEU A 177 1.77 -2.45 -17.66
C LEU A 177 0.81 -2.22 -18.83
N GLY A 178 0.30 -1.00 -18.97
CA GLY A 178 -0.83 -0.68 -19.85
C GLY A 178 -2.18 -0.99 -19.20
N THR A 179 -3.24 -0.41 -19.75
CA THR A 179 -4.59 -0.41 -19.15
C THR A 179 -5.16 -1.82 -18.98
N ARG A 180 -5.04 -2.69 -20.00
CA ARG A 180 -5.59 -4.06 -19.96
C ARG A 180 -4.93 -4.90 -18.87
N ALA A 181 -3.60 -4.90 -18.86
CA ALA A 181 -2.82 -5.68 -17.88
C ALA A 181 -3.02 -5.17 -16.45
N LEU A 182 -3.07 -3.84 -16.25
CA LEU A 182 -3.36 -3.27 -14.94
C LEU A 182 -4.74 -3.68 -14.41
N LYS A 183 -5.79 -3.61 -15.24
CA LYS A 183 -7.14 -4.09 -14.88
C LYS A 183 -7.17 -5.58 -14.55
N GLY A 184 -6.41 -6.39 -15.28
CA GLY A 184 -6.25 -7.81 -15.00
C GLY A 184 -5.61 -8.06 -13.63
N LEU A 185 -4.55 -7.32 -13.30
CA LEU A 185 -3.86 -7.40 -12.01
C LEU A 185 -4.73 -6.88 -10.85
N GLU A 186 -5.49 -5.80 -11.07
CA GLU A 186 -6.29 -5.13 -10.04
C GLU A 186 -7.26 -6.08 -9.32
N ARG A 187 -7.83 -7.06 -10.03
CA ARG A 187 -8.70 -8.07 -9.42
C ARG A 187 -7.96 -8.87 -8.34
N PHE A 188 -6.75 -9.33 -8.63
CA PHE A 188 -5.96 -10.11 -7.67
C PHE A 188 -5.48 -9.26 -6.49
N GLU A 189 -5.10 -8.02 -6.74
CA GLU A 189 -4.69 -7.08 -5.71
C GLU A 189 -5.86 -6.74 -4.77
N ARG A 190 -7.03 -6.49 -5.31
CA ARG A 190 -8.24 -6.30 -4.52
C ARG A 190 -8.53 -7.51 -3.64
N ASP A 191 -8.53 -8.72 -4.22
CA ASP A 191 -8.83 -9.96 -3.50
C ASP A 191 -7.80 -10.20 -2.38
N ARG A 192 -6.52 -9.84 -2.61
CA ARG A 192 -5.46 -9.85 -1.60
C ARG A 192 -5.80 -8.93 -0.42
N ILE A 193 -6.18 -7.68 -0.70
CA ILE A 193 -6.52 -6.71 0.36
C ILE A 193 -7.77 -7.14 1.13
N LEU A 194 -8.79 -7.64 0.45
CA LEU A 194 -10.00 -8.15 1.11
C LEU A 194 -9.70 -9.35 2.01
N HIS A 195 -8.78 -10.24 1.58
CA HIS A 195 -8.33 -11.36 2.41
C HIS A 195 -7.60 -10.87 3.68
N ILE A 196 -6.69 -9.90 3.54
CA ILE A 196 -6.01 -9.27 4.67
C ILE A 196 -7.02 -8.61 5.61
N ALA A 197 -7.94 -7.81 5.06
CA ALA A 197 -8.96 -7.12 5.85
C ALA A 197 -9.82 -8.12 6.65
N LYS A 198 -10.24 -9.22 6.03
CA LYS A 198 -11.03 -10.26 6.70
C LYS A 198 -10.30 -10.89 7.88
N SER A 199 -9.00 -11.16 7.76
CA SER A 199 -8.21 -11.77 8.83
C SER A 199 -7.83 -10.77 9.93
N PHE A 200 -7.53 -9.53 9.55
CA PHE A 200 -7.04 -8.49 10.47
C PHE A 200 -8.18 -7.81 11.23
N LEU A 201 -9.27 -7.44 10.57
CA LEU A 201 -10.35 -6.65 11.17
C LEU A 201 -11.27 -7.49 12.08
N THR A 202 -11.37 -8.78 11.87
CA THR A 202 -12.16 -9.73 12.71
C THR A 202 -13.60 -9.26 13.01
N GLY A 203 -14.26 -8.66 12.00
CA GLY A 203 -15.66 -8.20 12.08
C GLY A 203 -15.86 -6.82 12.71
N ARG A 204 -14.80 -6.14 13.16
CA ARG A 204 -14.81 -4.77 13.69
C ARG A 204 -13.63 -3.97 13.15
N GLY A 205 -13.58 -2.67 13.46
CA GLY A 205 -12.50 -1.79 13.02
C GLY A 205 -12.86 -1.01 11.77
N ILE A 206 -11.90 -0.33 11.20
CA ILE A 206 -12.09 0.58 10.06
C ILE A 206 -11.00 0.38 9.00
N VAL A 207 -11.35 0.71 7.76
CA VAL A 207 -10.41 0.78 6.62
C VAL A 207 -10.35 2.21 6.11
N VAL A 208 -9.15 2.73 5.89
CA VAL A 208 -8.92 4.04 5.27
C VAL A 208 -8.08 3.89 4.02
N THR A 209 -8.58 4.41 2.90
CA THR A 209 -7.87 4.39 1.61
C THR A 209 -7.31 5.76 1.26
N PHE A 210 -6.08 5.79 0.74
CA PHE A 210 -5.37 7.02 0.37
C PHE A 210 -5.28 7.22 -1.15
N GLN A 211 -5.94 6.37 -1.93
CA GLN A 211 -5.85 6.40 -3.38
C GLN A 211 -7.21 6.07 -4.01
N ARG A 212 -7.48 6.69 -5.19
CA ARG A 212 -8.68 6.42 -5.96
C ARG A 212 -8.86 4.93 -6.26
N ASN A 213 -7.82 4.26 -6.75
CA ASN A 213 -7.90 2.84 -7.11
C ASN A 213 -8.23 1.96 -5.90
N ALA A 214 -7.64 2.26 -4.74
CA ALA A 214 -7.94 1.54 -3.51
C ALA A 214 -9.41 1.74 -3.08
N TRP A 215 -9.92 2.97 -3.17
CA TRP A 215 -11.33 3.24 -2.89
C TRP A 215 -12.25 2.47 -3.84
N GLU A 216 -12.06 2.63 -5.15
CA GLU A 216 -12.93 1.99 -6.17
C GLU A 216 -12.89 0.46 -6.08
N GLY A 217 -11.75 -0.13 -5.76
CA GLY A 217 -11.63 -1.58 -5.62
C GLY A 217 -12.22 -2.13 -4.35
N LEU A 218 -12.25 -1.35 -3.27
CA LEU A 218 -12.63 -1.83 -1.93
C LEU A 218 -14.02 -1.40 -1.48
N ARG A 219 -14.61 -0.36 -2.06
CA ARG A 219 -15.96 0.09 -1.71
C ARG A 219 -17.02 -0.93 -2.13
N SER A 220 -18.15 -0.92 -1.45
CA SER A 220 -19.37 -1.60 -1.91
C SER A 220 -19.85 -0.97 -3.23
N ASP A 221 -20.52 -1.74 -4.06
CA ASP A 221 -21.05 -1.24 -5.34
C ASP A 221 -22.17 -0.19 -5.16
N ALA A 222 -22.83 -0.19 -3.99
CA ALA A 222 -23.82 0.82 -3.60
C ALA A 222 -23.22 2.14 -3.11
N ASP A 223 -21.92 2.17 -2.79
CA ASP A 223 -21.26 3.36 -2.27
C ASP A 223 -20.88 4.34 -3.40
N PRO A 224 -20.70 5.65 -3.10
CA PRO A 224 -20.37 6.64 -4.12
C PRO A 224 -19.03 6.36 -4.78
N ALA A 225 -18.92 6.65 -6.08
CA ALA A 225 -17.65 6.64 -6.78
C ALA A 225 -16.65 7.65 -6.16
N TYR A 226 -15.36 7.43 -6.38
CA TYR A 226 -14.33 8.32 -5.86
C TYR A 226 -14.50 9.75 -6.38
N SER A 227 -14.57 10.68 -5.44
CA SER A 227 -14.52 12.11 -5.70
C SER A 227 -13.42 12.73 -4.85
N ILE A 228 -12.46 13.42 -5.48
CA ILE A 228 -11.40 14.15 -4.79
C ILE A 228 -11.97 15.28 -3.91
N GLU A 229 -13.05 15.89 -4.34
CA GLU A 229 -13.74 16.93 -3.58
C GLU A 229 -14.37 16.34 -2.31
N SER A 230 -15.10 15.23 -2.44
CA SER A 230 -15.69 14.53 -1.30
C SER A 230 -14.60 14.02 -0.33
N ALA A 231 -13.49 13.50 -0.86
CA ALA A 231 -12.36 13.08 -0.04
C ALA A 231 -11.74 14.26 0.73
N ARG A 232 -11.53 15.42 0.08
CA ARG A 232 -11.00 16.64 0.72
C ARG A 232 -11.92 17.20 1.80
N LYS A 233 -13.23 17.05 1.61
CA LYS A 233 -14.25 17.50 2.59
C LYS A 233 -14.53 16.46 3.68
N GLY A 234 -13.86 15.30 3.69
CA GLY A 234 -14.12 14.22 4.63
C GLY A 234 -15.52 13.61 4.49
N LYS A 235 -16.08 13.63 3.28
CA LYS A 235 -17.41 13.08 2.98
C LYS A 235 -17.37 11.75 2.24
N LEU A 236 -16.16 11.27 1.88
CA LEU A 236 -16.02 10.00 1.17
C LEU A 236 -16.06 8.83 2.16
N LYS A 237 -17.28 8.33 2.39
CA LYS A 237 -17.59 7.25 3.33
C LYS A 237 -18.37 6.16 2.62
N GLY A 238 -18.11 4.92 2.99
CA GLY A 238 -18.79 3.74 2.46
C GLY A 238 -18.56 2.53 3.36
N LYS A 239 -18.77 1.35 2.79
CA LYS A 239 -18.60 0.06 3.43
C LYS A 239 -17.61 -0.79 2.67
N LEU A 240 -16.83 -1.59 3.39
CA LEU A 240 -15.89 -2.49 2.75
C LEU A 240 -16.63 -3.58 1.97
N LYS A 241 -16.26 -3.81 0.72
CA LYS A 241 -16.85 -4.81 -0.16
C LYS A 241 -16.80 -6.20 0.47
N GLY A 242 -17.96 -6.87 0.53
CA GLY A 242 -18.08 -8.18 1.18
C GLY A 242 -18.07 -8.17 2.71
N MET A 243 -17.94 -6.99 3.34
CA MET A 243 -17.95 -6.82 4.80
C MET A 243 -18.77 -5.57 5.19
N PRO A 244 -20.11 -5.62 5.09
CA PRO A 244 -20.97 -4.43 5.21
C PRO A 244 -20.97 -3.78 6.60
N LYS A 245 -20.46 -4.48 7.62
CA LYS A 245 -20.30 -3.92 8.97
C LYS A 245 -19.02 -3.11 9.13
N ILE A 246 -18.07 -3.23 8.20
CA ILE A 246 -16.78 -2.51 8.26
C ILE A 246 -16.89 -1.21 7.49
N PRO A 247 -16.75 -0.04 8.15
CA PRO A 247 -16.71 1.24 7.49
C PRO A 247 -15.44 1.39 6.65
N LEU A 248 -15.61 1.96 5.47
CA LEU A 248 -14.55 2.33 4.55
C LEU A 248 -14.54 3.86 4.39
N TYR A 249 -13.38 4.45 4.53
CA TYR A 249 -13.18 5.88 4.37
C TYR A 249 -12.15 6.18 3.29
N GLY A 250 -12.38 7.22 2.49
CA GLY A 250 -11.43 7.71 1.50
C GLY A 250 -10.85 9.07 1.90
N VAL A 251 -9.54 9.19 1.90
CA VAL A 251 -8.82 10.46 2.07
C VAL A 251 -8.18 10.91 0.75
N PRO A 252 -7.87 12.20 0.56
CA PRO A 252 -7.18 12.64 -0.63
C PRO A 252 -5.80 11.99 -0.77
N PRO A 253 -5.38 11.64 -1.99
CA PRO A 253 -4.26 10.72 -2.23
C PRO A 253 -2.90 11.30 -1.96
N THR A 254 -2.70 12.47 -1.63
CA THR A 254 -1.34 12.98 -1.52
C THR A 254 -1.17 14.12 -0.59
N ARG A 255 0.07 14.27 -0.23
CA ARG A 255 0.55 15.27 0.70
C ARG A 255 -0.12 15.04 2.03
N LEU A 256 0.25 14.01 2.73
CA LEU A 256 0.03 13.62 4.12
C LEU A 256 0.03 14.81 5.10
N ILE A 257 -0.59 15.92 4.72
CA ILE A 257 -0.61 17.22 5.37
C ILE A 257 -1.98 17.87 5.20
N GLY A 258 -2.30 18.81 6.06
CA GLY A 258 -3.52 19.62 5.97
C GLY A 258 -4.81 18.80 6.07
N PRO A 259 -5.73 18.93 5.11
CA PRO A 259 -7.06 18.32 5.20
C PRO A 259 -7.07 16.82 5.45
N CYS A 260 -6.10 16.08 4.90
CA CYS A 260 -6.01 14.64 5.12
C CYS A 260 -5.85 14.30 6.61
N ARG A 261 -5.02 15.03 7.32
CA ARG A 261 -4.75 14.85 8.74
C ARG A 261 -5.99 15.09 9.60
N GLU A 262 -6.69 16.20 9.37
CA GLU A 262 -7.89 16.57 10.12
C GLU A 262 -9.06 15.59 9.86
N ILE A 263 -9.20 15.16 8.61
CA ILE A 263 -10.20 14.18 8.24
C ILE A 263 -9.93 12.85 8.93
N LEU A 264 -8.68 12.40 8.91
CA LEU A 264 -8.28 11.14 9.53
C LEU A 264 -8.51 11.20 11.05
N LYS A 265 -8.12 12.29 11.72
CA LYS A 265 -8.39 12.54 13.13
C LYS A 265 -9.88 12.44 13.44
N LYS A 266 -10.73 13.13 12.66
CA LYS A 266 -12.19 13.10 12.83
C LYS A 266 -12.75 11.68 12.77
N TRP A 267 -12.29 10.86 11.84
CA TRP A 267 -12.81 9.51 11.68
C TRP A 267 -12.33 8.56 12.78
N THR A 268 -11.08 8.69 13.20
CA THR A 268 -10.55 7.88 14.29
C THR A 268 -11.20 8.20 15.63
N THR A 269 -11.49 9.47 15.92
CA THR A 269 -12.21 9.85 17.15
C THR A 269 -13.69 9.49 17.14
N SER A 270 -14.33 9.45 15.97
CA SER A 270 -15.77 9.08 15.85
C SER A 270 -16.02 7.56 15.87
N SER A 271 -14.97 6.75 15.83
CA SER A 271 -15.07 5.29 15.70
C SER A 271 -14.61 4.55 16.97
N VAL A 272 -14.16 5.27 17.98
CA VAL A 272 -13.87 4.82 19.33
C VAL A 272 -15.03 5.17 20.25
#